data_9ef1c4fba295c574e32408d5b28d305c
#
_entry.id   9ef1c4fba295c574e32408d5b28d305c
#
_cell.length_a   1.000
_cell.length_b   1.000
_cell.length_c   1.000
_cell.angle_alpha   90.00
_cell.angle_beta   90.00
_cell.angle_gamma   90.00
#
_symmetry.space_group_name_H-M   'P 1'
#
loop_
_entity.id
_entity.type
_entity.pdbx_description
1 polymer ?
#
loop_
_entity_poly.entity_id
_entity_poly.type
_entity_poly.pdbx_seq_one_letter_code
_entity_poly.pdbx_strand_id
1 'polypeptide(L)'
;MEVSLLVVAIILACALHFLVQKLFIHYKRFDDINYRSSHKTLATRTGGVGIFLTVLIISLYYYFQGIELFDYSLFIPLGIMFVIGVYDDLYNADFKLKFLLQMIVAKILIDQGYVISNYHGLFGLYEVPWLLAQLTTIFVFLVVVNAINFIDGIDGLAITEVIKTILVIEFFSSTTTPLFPFGALLIASLLPLYFFNFKKKRKVFLGDGGSMLLGTLIMIYLLNVLGPYYTLKPEYSINKVLFSILVILYPLVDLLRVFFIRVKNKTSPFNPDQNHLHHLLIKISKSHITSLFIILLLDLLIIFTVLVIT
;
A
#
# COMPACT_ATOMS: atom_id res chain seq x y z
N MET A 1 -16.98 -14.30 -4.53
CA MET A 1 -16.35 -14.70 -3.27
C MET A 1 -17.41 -14.72 -2.19
N GLU A 2 -17.49 -15.77 -1.38
CA GLU A 2 -18.53 -15.91 -0.37
C GLU A 2 -18.31 -14.95 0.81
N VAL A 3 -19.41 -14.40 1.34
CA VAL A 3 -19.37 -13.53 2.54
C VAL A 3 -18.80 -14.25 3.75
N SER A 4 -19.04 -15.56 3.85
CA SER A 4 -18.48 -16.44 4.88
C SER A 4 -16.95 -16.41 4.94
N LEU A 5 -16.28 -16.39 3.77
CA LEU A 5 -14.82 -16.30 3.68
C LEU A 5 -14.30 -14.96 4.26
N LEU A 6 -14.95 -13.86 3.96
CA LEU A 6 -14.54 -12.54 4.50
C LEU A 6 -14.70 -12.49 6.03
N VAL A 7 -15.77 -13.05 6.55
CA VAL A 7 -15.98 -13.16 8.02
C VAL A 7 -14.87 -14.00 8.66
N VAL A 8 -14.55 -15.16 8.07
CA VAL A 8 -13.42 -16.00 8.54
C VAL A 8 -12.10 -15.23 8.49
N ALA A 9 -11.85 -14.49 7.40
CA ALA A 9 -10.64 -13.67 7.26
C ALA A 9 -10.54 -12.60 8.37
N ILE A 10 -11.63 -11.90 8.68
CA ILE A 10 -11.68 -10.90 9.76
C ILE A 10 -11.38 -11.54 11.12
N ILE A 11 -12.00 -12.69 11.42
CA ILE A 11 -11.81 -13.39 12.70
C ILE A 11 -10.35 -13.88 12.82
N LEU A 12 -9.82 -14.50 11.75
CA LEU A 12 -8.45 -14.99 11.71
C LEU A 12 -7.44 -13.84 11.85
N ALA A 13 -7.64 -12.73 11.13
CA ALA A 13 -6.80 -11.54 11.23
C ALA A 13 -6.80 -10.99 12.66
N CYS A 14 -7.98 -10.88 13.30
CA CYS A 14 -8.09 -10.42 14.69
C CYS A 14 -7.28 -11.33 15.64
N ALA A 15 -7.40 -12.65 15.50
CA ALA A 15 -6.66 -13.61 16.29
C ALA A 15 -5.13 -13.52 16.05
N LEU A 16 -4.71 -13.41 14.78
CA LEU A 16 -3.29 -13.29 14.42
C LEU A 16 -2.68 -11.99 14.90
N HIS A 17 -3.36 -10.85 14.76
CA HIS A 17 -2.87 -9.58 15.32
C HIS A 17 -2.66 -9.67 16.83
N PHE A 18 -3.58 -10.30 17.54
CA PHE A 18 -3.46 -10.51 18.99
C PHE A 18 -2.28 -11.43 19.34
N LEU A 19 -2.18 -12.59 18.67
CA LEU A 19 -1.14 -13.59 18.93
C LEU A 19 0.27 -13.06 18.60
N VAL A 20 0.44 -12.43 17.43
CA VAL A 20 1.72 -11.88 16.98
C VAL A 20 2.14 -10.72 17.89
N GLN A 21 1.21 -9.83 18.25
CA GLN A 21 1.48 -8.77 19.22
C GLN A 21 1.97 -9.34 20.56
N LYS A 22 1.28 -10.35 21.10
CA LYS A 22 1.66 -11.02 22.36
C LYS A 22 3.06 -11.62 22.28
N LEU A 23 3.40 -12.24 21.13
CA LEU A 23 4.71 -12.82 20.88
C LEU A 23 5.80 -11.73 20.90
N PHE A 24 5.62 -10.63 20.17
CA PHE A 24 6.58 -9.52 20.13
C PHE A 24 6.75 -8.86 21.50
N ILE A 25 5.67 -8.71 22.27
CA ILE A 25 5.74 -8.23 23.66
C ILE A 25 6.56 -9.20 24.54
N HIS A 26 6.36 -10.51 24.39
CA HIS A 26 7.11 -11.52 25.15
C HIS A 26 8.62 -11.44 24.87
N TYR A 27 9.01 -11.26 23.59
CA TYR A 27 10.41 -11.10 23.18
C TYR A 27 10.93 -9.65 23.32
N LYS A 28 10.18 -8.75 23.96
CA LYS A 28 10.56 -7.34 24.20
C LYS A 28 10.89 -6.58 22.89
N ARG A 29 10.24 -6.93 21.77
CA ARG A 29 10.39 -6.26 20.49
C ARG A 29 9.34 -5.13 20.40
N PHE A 30 9.72 -3.96 20.88
CA PHE A 30 8.87 -2.75 20.87
C PHE A 30 9.43 -1.73 19.89
N ASP A 31 8.55 -0.85 19.41
CA ASP A 31 8.96 0.36 18.72
C ASP A 31 9.53 1.37 19.71
N ASP A 32 10.71 1.90 19.42
CA ASP A 32 11.41 2.82 20.30
C ASP A 32 10.71 4.18 20.36
N ILE A 33 10.45 4.65 21.59
CA ILE A 33 9.91 5.99 21.80
C ILE A 33 11.07 6.99 21.73
N ASN A 34 11.11 7.76 20.65
CA ASN A 34 12.11 8.80 20.44
C ASN A 34 11.43 10.16 20.19
N TYR A 35 12.21 11.23 20.04
CA TYR A 35 11.69 12.60 19.84
C TYR A 35 10.85 12.78 18.56
N ARG A 36 10.91 11.81 17.62
CA ARG A 36 10.12 11.79 16.38
C ARG A 36 8.83 10.99 16.51
N SER A 37 8.70 10.17 17.57
CA SER A 37 7.56 9.29 17.74
C SER A 37 6.27 10.09 17.94
N SER A 38 5.23 9.74 17.19
CA SER A 38 3.88 10.29 17.35
C SER A 38 3.14 9.67 18.54
N HIS A 39 3.69 8.64 19.19
CA HIS A 39 3.11 7.89 20.29
C HIS A 39 3.94 8.00 21.57
N LYS A 40 3.23 7.86 22.74
CA LYS A 40 3.84 7.90 24.08
C LYS A 40 3.68 6.59 24.83
N THR A 41 3.24 5.53 24.16
CA THR A 41 2.93 4.23 24.79
C THR A 41 3.58 3.11 24.00
N LEU A 42 3.80 1.95 24.65
CA LEU A 42 4.34 0.77 24.00
C LEU A 42 3.57 0.41 22.73
N ALA A 43 4.29 0.25 21.64
CA ALA A 43 3.77 -0.16 20.34
C ALA A 43 4.63 -1.28 19.74
N THR A 44 4.06 -2.09 18.87
CA THR A 44 4.75 -3.14 18.11
C THR A 44 4.52 -2.93 16.63
N ARG A 45 5.53 -3.16 15.78
CA ARG A 45 5.42 -3.10 14.31
C ARG A 45 5.02 -4.47 13.76
N THR A 46 3.82 -4.93 14.12
CA THR A 46 3.37 -6.30 13.82
C THR A 46 2.15 -6.36 12.90
N GLY A 47 1.64 -5.22 12.45
CA GLY A 47 0.46 -5.16 11.60
C GLY A 47 0.65 -5.90 10.28
N GLY A 48 1.76 -5.64 9.59
CA GLY A 48 2.11 -6.33 8.36
C GLY A 48 2.20 -7.85 8.51
N VAL A 49 2.73 -8.34 9.64
CA VAL A 49 2.82 -9.77 9.93
C VAL A 49 1.44 -10.41 10.05
N GLY A 50 0.53 -9.77 10.80
CA GLY A 50 -0.85 -10.27 10.96
C GLY A 50 -1.60 -10.32 9.62
N ILE A 51 -1.46 -9.28 8.78
CA ILE A 51 -2.07 -9.22 7.46
C ILE A 51 -1.51 -10.32 6.55
N PHE A 52 -0.19 -10.39 6.41
CA PHE A 52 0.47 -11.36 5.52
C PHE A 52 0.11 -12.80 5.89
N LEU A 53 0.16 -13.16 7.18
CA LEU A 53 -0.19 -14.49 7.66
C LEU A 53 -1.68 -14.81 7.42
N THR A 54 -2.58 -13.84 7.59
CA THR A 54 -4.02 -14.04 7.31
C THR A 54 -4.25 -14.42 5.86
N VAL A 55 -3.70 -13.61 4.94
CA VAL A 55 -3.84 -13.84 3.50
C VAL A 55 -3.18 -15.16 3.10
N LEU A 56 -1.98 -15.45 3.62
CA LEU A 56 -1.24 -16.69 3.32
C LEU A 56 -2.00 -17.93 3.79
N ILE A 57 -2.49 -17.95 5.03
CA ILE A 57 -3.19 -19.14 5.59
C ILE A 57 -4.45 -19.44 4.79
N ILE A 58 -5.25 -18.41 4.47
CA ILE A 58 -6.47 -18.59 3.69
C ILE A 58 -6.14 -19.05 2.28
N SER A 59 -5.15 -18.47 1.63
CA SER A 59 -4.74 -18.85 0.29
C SER A 59 -4.21 -20.29 0.24
N LEU A 60 -3.42 -20.72 1.22
CA LEU A 60 -2.96 -22.10 1.34
C LEU A 60 -4.13 -23.06 1.52
N TYR A 61 -5.11 -22.72 2.35
CA TYR A 61 -6.30 -23.56 2.53
C TYR A 61 -7.00 -23.78 1.19
N TYR A 62 -7.27 -22.73 0.41
CA TYR A 62 -7.92 -22.86 -0.89
C TYR A 62 -7.05 -23.55 -1.94
N TYR A 63 -5.73 -23.30 -1.91
CA TYR A 63 -4.78 -24.01 -2.77
C TYR A 63 -4.86 -25.53 -2.58
N PHE A 64 -4.89 -26.02 -1.32
CA PHE A 64 -5.05 -27.46 -1.03
C PHE A 64 -6.43 -28.00 -1.38
N GLN A 65 -7.45 -27.16 -1.54
CA GLN A 65 -8.75 -27.55 -2.08
C GLN A 65 -8.79 -27.54 -3.62
N GLY A 66 -7.70 -27.21 -4.29
CA GLY A 66 -7.65 -27.09 -5.74
C GLY A 66 -8.39 -25.85 -6.27
N ILE A 67 -8.65 -24.86 -5.42
CA ILE A 67 -9.35 -23.61 -5.79
C ILE A 67 -8.33 -22.47 -5.87
N GLU A 68 -8.22 -21.86 -7.04
CA GLU A 68 -7.40 -20.68 -7.25
C GLU A 68 -8.26 -19.42 -7.02
N LEU A 69 -7.99 -18.71 -5.92
CA LEU A 69 -8.70 -17.45 -5.62
C LEU A 69 -8.18 -16.27 -6.44
N PHE A 70 -6.90 -16.28 -6.74
CA PHE A 70 -6.15 -15.31 -7.53
C PHE A 70 -4.81 -15.93 -7.94
N ASP A 71 -4.05 -15.28 -8.79
CA ASP A 71 -2.73 -15.76 -9.21
C ASP A 71 -1.76 -15.85 -8.01
N TYR A 72 -1.51 -17.05 -7.52
CA TYR A 72 -0.63 -17.30 -6.37
C TYR A 72 0.85 -16.99 -6.64
N SER A 73 1.26 -16.78 -7.89
CA SER A 73 2.61 -16.33 -8.21
C SER A 73 2.92 -14.94 -7.62
N LEU A 74 1.89 -14.14 -7.34
CA LEU A 74 2.00 -12.85 -6.66
C LEU A 74 2.54 -12.93 -5.23
N PHE A 75 2.48 -14.12 -4.59
CA PHE A 75 3.12 -14.28 -3.28
C PHE A 75 4.64 -14.14 -3.32
N ILE A 76 5.29 -14.33 -4.48
CA ILE A 76 6.74 -14.16 -4.63
C ILE A 76 7.13 -12.69 -4.43
N PRO A 77 6.68 -11.72 -5.26
CA PRO A 77 7.01 -10.31 -5.09
C PRO A 77 6.51 -9.75 -3.74
N LEU A 78 5.30 -10.09 -3.33
CA LEU A 78 4.71 -9.65 -2.06
C LEU A 78 5.48 -10.19 -0.85
N GLY A 79 5.86 -11.48 -0.87
CA GLY A 79 6.61 -12.12 0.20
C GLY A 79 8.02 -11.54 0.35
N ILE A 80 8.72 -11.28 -0.76
CA ILE A 80 10.03 -10.63 -0.72
C ILE A 80 9.92 -9.26 -0.07
N MET A 81 8.97 -8.42 -0.51
CA MET A 81 8.79 -7.08 0.04
C MET A 81 8.36 -7.10 1.50
N PHE A 82 7.50 -8.04 1.89
CA PHE A 82 7.13 -8.27 3.29
C PHE A 82 8.34 -8.62 4.16
N VAL A 83 9.17 -9.58 3.72
CA VAL A 83 10.35 -10.03 4.48
C VAL A 83 11.37 -8.90 4.65
N ILE A 84 11.61 -8.12 3.59
CA ILE A 84 12.50 -6.96 3.64
C ILE A 84 11.99 -5.93 4.64
N GLY A 85 10.69 -5.61 4.60
CA GLY A 85 10.10 -4.66 5.52
C GLY A 85 10.13 -5.15 6.97
N VAL A 86 9.88 -6.43 7.22
CA VAL A 86 10.02 -7.01 8.57
C VAL A 86 11.48 -6.98 9.04
N TYR A 87 12.43 -7.24 8.14
CA TYR A 87 13.85 -7.11 8.45
C TYR A 87 14.22 -5.67 8.82
N ASP A 88 13.67 -4.69 8.09
CA ASP A 88 13.85 -3.27 8.41
C ASP A 88 13.27 -2.90 9.78
N ASP A 89 12.05 -3.35 10.07
CA ASP A 89 11.40 -3.15 11.38
C ASP A 89 12.21 -3.70 12.56
N LEU A 90 13.00 -4.77 12.35
CA LEU A 90 13.77 -5.44 13.39
C LEU A 90 15.22 -4.97 13.52
N TYR A 91 15.84 -4.56 12.40
CA TYR A 91 17.29 -4.36 12.30
C TYR A 91 17.71 -3.04 11.65
N ASN A 92 16.78 -2.19 11.21
CA ASN A 92 17.04 -0.95 10.49
C ASN A 92 17.93 -1.17 9.24
N ALA A 93 17.36 -1.73 8.19
CA ALA A 93 18.07 -2.06 6.96
C ALA A 93 18.69 -0.83 6.27
N ASP A 94 19.83 -1.02 5.63
CA ASP A 94 20.40 0.02 4.76
C ASP A 94 19.43 0.32 3.61
N PHE A 95 19.21 1.61 3.36
CA PHE A 95 18.34 2.06 2.27
C PHE A 95 18.76 1.53 0.90
N LYS A 96 20.07 1.34 0.65
CA LYS A 96 20.59 0.77 -0.60
C LYS A 96 20.13 -0.66 -0.82
N LEU A 97 20.13 -1.47 0.25
CA LEU A 97 19.62 -2.83 0.21
C LEU A 97 18.13 -2.84 -0.09
N LYS A 98 17.34 -1.96 0.56
CA LYS A 98 15.91 -1.83 0.28
C LYS A 98 15.65 -1.47 -1.18
N PHE A 99 16.35 -0.48 -1.72
CA PHE A 99 16.21 -0.08 -3.13
C PHE A 99 16.60 -1.20 -4.10
N LEU A 100 17.71 -1.90 -3.85
CA LEU A 100 18.15 -3.02 -4.70
C LEU A 100 17.07 -4.12 -4.75
N LEU A 101 16.54 -4.49 -3.60
CA LEU A 101 15.53 -5.54 -3.52
C LEU A 101 14.19 -5.09 -4.13
N GLN A 102 13.81 -3.82 -3.98
CA GLN A 102 12.66 -3.24 -4.70
C GLN A 102 12.83 -3.32 -6.22
N MET A 103 14.02 -3.03 -6.76
CA MET A 103 14.30 -3.17 -8.20
C MET A 103 14.21 -4.64 -8.66
N ILE A 104 14.69 -5.59 -7.85
CA ILE A 104 14.57 -7.02 -8.14
C ILE A 104 13.09 -7.44 -8.17
N VAL A 105 12.29 -7.00 -7.20
CA VAL A 105 10.85 -7.29 -7.16
C VAL A 105 10.12 -6.67 -8.34
N ALA A 106 10.45 -5.44 -8.72
CA ALA A 106 9.90 -4.82 -9.93
C ALA A 106 10.23 -5.65 -11.19
N LYS A 107 11.46 -6.18 -11.28
CA LYS A 107 11.86 -7.05 -12.40
C LYS A 107 11.09 -8.38 -12.40
N ILE A 108 10.87 -8.99 -11.23
CA ILE A 108 10.03 -10.20 -11.11
C ILE A 108 8.61 -9.94 -11.63
N LEU A 109 8.00 -8.80 -11.26
CA LEU A 109 6.67 -8.42 -11.76
C LEU A 109 6.67 -8.22 -13.28
N ILE A 110 7.71 -7.60 -13.84
CA ILE A 110 7.86 -7.45 -15.30
C ILE A 110 7.92 -8.81 -15.98
N ASP A 111 8.67 -9.76 -15.41
CA ASP A 111 8.80 -11.12 -15.97
C ASP A 111 7.50 -11.94 -15.85
N GLN A 112 6.61 -11.58 -14.89
CA GLN A 112 5.25 -12.10 -14.78
C GLN A 112 4.25 -11.40 -15.71
N GLY A 113 4.70 -10.43 -16.54
CA GLY A 113 3.85 -9.71 -17.48
C GLY A 113 3.25 -8.40 -16.94
N TYR A 114 3.53 -8.03 -15.69
CA TYR A 114 3.10 -6.76 -15.09
C TYR A 114 4.06 -5.64 -15.49
N VAL A 115 3.83 -5.03 -16.65
CA VAL A 115 4.72 -4.01 -17.23
C VAL A 115 3.93 -2.84 -17.84
N ILE A 116 4.42 -1.62 -17.69
CA ILE A 116 3.86 -0.42 -18.29
C ILE A 116 4.38 -0.33 -19.72
N SER A 117 3.72 -0.98 -20.68
CA SER A 117 4.09 -1.02 -22.08
C SER A 117 3.30 -0.04 -22.95
N ASN A 118 2.27 0.59 -22.41
CA ASN A 118 1.39 1.51 -23.14
C ASN A 118 1.02 2.70 -22.26
N TYR A 119 1.13 3.93 -22.81
CA TYR A 119 0.71 5.16 -22.12
C TYR A 119 -0.70 5.60 -22.50
N HIS A 120 -1.44 4.75 -23.25
CA HIS A 120 -2.84 4.93 -23.59
C HIS A 120 -3.17 6.29 -24.24
N GLY A 121 -2.24 6.85 -25.03
CA GLY A 121 -2.41 8.15 -25.68
C GLY A 121 -2.03 9.36 -24.82
N LEU A 122 -1.48 9.17 -23.61
CA LEU A 122 -0.99 10.30 -22.80
C LEU A 122 0.12 11.02 -23.57
N PHE A 123 -0.03 12.34 -23.77
CA PHE A 123 0.86 13.15 -24.62
C PHE A 123 1.04 12.63 -26.06
N GLY A 124 0.05 11.88 -26.60
CA GLY A 124 0.14 11.25 -27.90
C GLY A 124 0.96 9.96 -27.94
N LEU A 125 1.44 9.48 -26.79
CA LEU A 125 2.24 8.27 -26.65
C LEU A 125 1.34 7.06 -26.37
N TYR A 126 1.51 6.01 -27.16
CA TYR A 126 0.85 4.73 -26.99
C TYR A 126 1.86 3.67 -26.55
N GLU A 127 2.26 2.79 -27.42
CA GLU A 127 3.24 1.76 -27.11
C GLU A 127 4.65 2.34 -26.93
N VAL A 128 5.38 1.80 -25.98
CA VAL A 128 6.77 2.21 -25.70
C VAL A 128 7.75 1.07 -25.96
N PRO A 129 8.98 1.37 -26.39
CA PRO A 129 10.03 0.36 -26.57
C PRO A 129 10.25 -0.43 -25.27
N TRP A 130 10.55 -1.73 -25.42
CA TRP A 130 10.68 -2.67 -24.30
C TRP A 130 11.62 -2.19 -23.17
N LEU A 131 12.77 -1.65 -23.52
CA LEU A 131 13.72 -1.13 -22.51
C LEU A 131 13.11 0.02 -21.71
N LEU A 132 12.43 0.96 -22.38
CA LEU A 132 11.78 2.10 -21.71
C LEU A 132 10.61 1.64 -20.86
N ALA A 133 9.84 0.65 -21.32
CA ALA A 133 8.77 0.04 -20.54
C ALA A 133 9.28 -0.55 -19.22
N GLN A 134 10.39 -1.29 -19.25
CA GLN A 134 11.02 -1.83 -18.05
C GLN A 134 11.49 -0.72 -17.09
N LEU A 135 12.23 0.27 -17.61
CA LEU A 135 12.76 1.38 -16.81
C LEU A 135 11.64 2.18 -16.16
N THR A 136 10.57 2.47 -16.92
CA THR A 136 9.39 3.16 -16.39
C THR A 136 8.70 2.34 -15.30
N THR A 137 8.53 1.03 -15.51
CA THR A 137 7.89 0.15 -14.54
C THR A 137 8.69 0.09 -13.25
N ILE A 138 10.02 -0.08 -13.32
CA ILE A 138 10.91 -0.08 -12.16
C ILE A 138 10.83 1.27 -11.43
N PHE A 139 10.90 2.38 -12.16
CA PHE A 139 10.83 3.71 -11.57
C PHE A 139 9.50 3.94 -10.84
N VAL A 140 8.36 3.64 -11.50
CA VAL A 140 7.03 3.80 -10.92
C VAL A 140 6.85 2.88 -9.72
N PHE A 141 7.36 1.63 -9.77
CA PHE A 141 7.35 0.71 -8.63
C PHE A 141 8.04 1.31 -7.41
N LEU A 142 9.27 1.83 -7.60
CA LEU A 142 10.02 2.48 -6.52
C LEU A 142 9.26 3.67 -5.94
N VAL A 143 8.67 4.50 -6.80
CA VAL A 143 7.89 5.67 -6.37
C VAL A 143 6.66 5.24 -5.56
N VAL A 144 5.86 4.32 -6.06
CA VAL A 144 4.60 3.89 -5.43
C VAL A 144 4.84 3.21 -4.09
N VAL A 145 5.78 2.24 -4.05
CA VAL A 145 6.07 1.51 -2.81
C VAL A 145 6.57 2.46 -1.72
N ASN A 146 7.48 3.38 -2.06
CA ASN A 146 8.00 4.33 -1.08
C ASN A 146 6.97 5.41 -0.72
N ALA A 147 6.06 5.80 -1.63
CA ALA A 147 4.98 6.73 -1.31
C ALA A 147 4.04 6.14 -0.25
N ILE A 148 3.64 4.87 -0.39
CA ILE A 148 2.81 4.18 0.60
C ILE A 148 3.56 3.98 1.93
N ASN A 149 4.85 3.66 1.90
CA ASN A 149 5.67 3.56 3.10
C ASN A 149 5.79 4.90 3.85
N PHE A 150 5.96 6.01 3.14
CA PHE A 150 6.12 7.34 3.76
C PHE A 150 4.85 7.90 4.39
N ILE A 151 3.66 7.51 3.90
CA ILE A 151 2.39 7.94 4.52
C ILE A 151 2.01 7.11 5.75
N ASP A 152 2.71 6.01 6.07
CA ASP A 152 2.50 5.23 7.31
C ASP A 152 3.02 5.95 8.55
N GLY A 153 2.87 7.27 8.61
CA GLY A 153 3.31 8.12 9.72
C GLY A 153 2.24 8.41 10.77
N ILE A 154 0.97 8.09 10.49
CA ILE A 154 -0.16 8.28 11.42
C ILE A 154 -1.11 7.10 11.42
N ASP A 155 -1.78 6.89 12.58
CA ASP A 155 -2.69 5.76 12.78
C ASP A 155 -3.74 5.67 11.65
N GLY A 156 -3.78 4.54 10.98
CA GLY A 156 -4.79 4.18 9.99
C GLY A 156 -4.61 4.79 8.59
N LEU A 157 -3.69 5.72 8.35
CA LEU A 157 -3.62 6.44 7.07
C LEU A 157 -3.25 5.53 5.90
N ALA A 158 -2.14 4.82 5.98
CA ALA A 158 -1.72 3.90 4.91
C ALA A 158 -2.76 2.80 4.65
N ILE A 159 -3.38 2.28 5.72
CA ILE A 159 -4.46 1.29 5.63
C ILE A 159 -5.65 1.86 4.84
N THR A 160 -6.09 3.08 5.20
CA THR A 160 -7.24 3.75 4.56
C THR A 160 -6.95 4.04 3.09
N GLU A 161 -5.76 4.54 2.77
CA GLU A 161 -5.34 4.82 1.39
C GLU A 161 -5.35 3.55 0.52
N VAL A 162 -4.87 2.43 1.05
CA VAL A 162 -4.88 1.15 0.34
C VAL A 162 -6.31 0.65 0.11
N ILE A 163 -7.15 0.67 1.14
CA ILE A 163 -8.57 0.29 1.02
C ILE A 163 -9.28 1.17 0.00
N LYS A 164 -9.11 2.51 0.10
CA LYS A 164 -9.67 3.47 -0.86
C LYS A 164 -9.24 3.15 -2.29
N THR A 165 -7.94 2.95 -2.51
CA THR A 165 -7.39 2.69 -3.85
C THR A 165 -8.00 1.43 -4.47
N ILE A 166 -8.06 0.32 -3.72
CA ILE A 166 -8.70 -0.92 -4.17
C ILE A 166 -10.17 -0.67 -4.50
N LEU A 167 -10.93 -0.07 -3.59
CA LEU A 167 -12.35 0.17 -3.78
C LEU A 167 -12.64 1.10 -4.97
N VAL A 168 -11.84 2.14 -5.17
CA VAL A 168 -11.99 3.05 -6.31
C VAL A 168 -11.71 2.33 -7.62
N ILE A 169 -10.60 1.57 -7.72
CA ILE A 169 -10.28 0.82 -8.95
C ILE A 169 -11.40 -0.19 -9.29
N GLU A 170 -11.87 -0.96 -8.30
CA GLU A 170 -12.95 -1.93 -8.52
C GLU A 170 -14.30 -1.26 -8.86
N PHE A 171 -14.61 -0.14 -8.20
CA PHE A 171 -15.86 0.59 -8.45
C PHE A 171 -15.93 1.17 -9.86
N PHE A 172 -14.83 1.70 -10.38
CA PHE A 172 -14.77 2.32 -11.72
C PHE A 172 -14.46 1.31 -12.84
N SER A 173 -14.13 0.08 -12.52
CA SER A 173 -13.98 -0.99 -13.52
C SER A 173 -15.32 -1.38 -14.14
N SER A 174 -15.34 -1.60 -15.45
CA SER A 174 -16.54 -2.08 -16.18
C SER A 174 -16.87 -3.54 -15.85
N THR A 175 -15.88 -4.31 -15.43
CA THR A 175 -16.01 -5.72 -15.02
C THR A 175 -15.23 -5.96 -13.75
N THR A 176 -15.61 -7.01 -13.00
CA THR A 176 -14.82 -7.43 -11.82
C THR A 176 -13.38 -7.77 -12.23
N THR A 177 -12.41 -7.18 -11.58
CA THR A 177 -11.01 -7.44 -11.92
C THR A 177 -10.54 -8.83 -11.45
N PRO A 178 -9.52 -9.42 -12.08
CA PRO A 178 -8.91 -10.67 -11.58
C PRO A 178 -8.33 -10.54 -10.16
N LEU A 179 -8.02 -9.31 -9.73
CA LEU A 179 -7.46 -9.01 -8.41
C LEU A 179 -8.53 -8.82 -7.33
N PHE A 180 -9.83 -8.73 -7.69
CA PHE A 180 -10.92 -8.51 -6.73
C PHE A 180 -10.95 -9.51 -5.56
N PRO A 181 -10.80 -10.84 -5.76
CA PRO A 181 -10.80 -11.77 -4.64
C PRO A 181 -9.63 -11.51 -3.67
N PHE A 182 -8.47 -11.16 -4.22
CA PHE A 182 -7.29 -10.83 -3.42
C PHE A 182 -7.49 -9.52 -2.65
N GLY A 183 -7.96 -8.47 -3.32
CA GLY A 183 -8.25 -7.17 -2.69
C GLY A 183 -9.27 -7.26 -1.58
N ALA A 184 -10.35 -8.00 -1.80
CA ALA A 184 -11.39 -8.18 -0.80
C ALA A 184 -10.88 -8.99 0.42
N LEU A 185 -10.08 -10.04 0.20
CA LEU A 185 -9.42 -10.78 1.28
C LEU A 185 -8.45 -9.89 2.06
N LEU A 186 -7.68 -9.06 1.36
CA LEU A 186 -6.79 -8.10 1.99
C LEU A 186 -7.55 -7.07 2.83
N ILE A 187 -8.62 -6.46 2.29
CA ILE A 187 -9.45 -5.51 3.03
C ILE A 187 -9.98 -6.17 4.31
N ALA A 188 -10.50 -7.40 4.22
CA ALA A 188 -10.95 -8.15 5.38
C ALA A 188 -9.83 -8.36 6.43
N SER A 189 -8.57 -8.56 5.99
CA SER A 189 -7.42 -8.68 6.89
C SER A 189 -6.96 -7.36 7.50
N LEU A 190 -7.21 -6.23 6.81
CA LEU A 190 -6.85 -4.88 7.26
C LEU A 190 -7.82 -4.32 8.30
N LEU A 191 -9.13 -4.64 8.19
CA LEU A 191 -10.16 -4.07 9.07
C LEU A 191 -9.87 -4.26 10.56
N PRO A 192 -9.47 -5.45 11.06
CA PRO A 192 -9.14 -5.61 12.48
C PRO A 192 -7.95 -4.75 12.93
N LEU A 193 -7.00 -4.45 12.02
CA LEU A 193 -5.84 -3.66 12.37
C LEU A 193 -6.21 -2.23 12.82
N TYR A 194 -7.30 -1.64 12.32
CA TYR A 194 -7.78 -0.35 12.86
C TYR A 194 -8.01 -0.39 14.36
N PHE A 195 -8.66 -1.44 14.86
CA PHE A 195 -8.90 -1.59 16.29
C PHE A 195 -7.58 -1.64 17.08
N PHE A 196 -6.57 -2.38 16.60
CA PHE A 196 -5.28 -2.48 17.27
C PHE A 196 -4.43 -1.21 17.12
N ASN A 197 -4.54 -0.52 16.00
CA ASN A 197 -3.78 0.69 15.68
C ASN A 197 -4.29 1.93 16.46
N PHE A 198 -5.61 2.07 16.64
CA PHE A 198 -6.20 3.18 17.39
C PHE A 198 -6.26 2.96 18.91
N LYS A 199 -5.79 1.83 19.44
CA LYS A 199 -5.71 1.61 20.89
C LYS A 199 -4.88 2.68 21.59
N LYS A 200 -5.31 3.09 22.78
CA LYS A 200 -4.53 4.04 23.60
C LYS A 200 -3.28 3.44 24.22
N LYS A 201 -3.27 2.13 24.48
CA LYS A 201 -2.14 1.38 25.05
C LYS A 201 -1.89 0.12 24.24
N ARG A 202 -0.62 -0.29 24.15
CA ARG A 202 -0.20 -1.48 23.41
C ARG A 202 -0.71 -1.44 21.96
N LYS A 203 -0.35 -0.39 21.24
CA LYS A 203 -0.69 -0.23 19.82
C LYS A 203 -0.03 -1.30 18.97
N VAL A 204 -0.65 -1.58 17.83
CA VAL A 204 -0.03 -2.29 16.71
C VAL A 204 0.10 -1.30 15.56
N PHE A 205 1.33 -1.03 15.14
CA PHE A 205 1.60 -0.28 13.92
C PHE A 205 1.66 -1.24 12.73
N LEU A 206 1.38 -0.71 11.55
CA LEU A 206 1.50 -1.45 10.30
C LEU A 206 2.93 -1.97 10.11
N GLY A 207 3.90 -1.09 10.32
CA GLY A 207 5.34 -1.32 10.16
C GLY A 207 5.79 -1.37 8.70
N ASP A 208 7.10 -1.35 8.48
CA ASP A 208 7.70 -1.42 7.14
C ASP A 208 7.36 -2.75 6.44
N GLY A 209 7.24 -3.84 7.19
CA GLY A 209 6.73 -5.11 6.68
C GLY A 209 5.34 -5.00 6.06
N GLY A 210 4.45 -4.23 6.69
CA GLY A 210 3.11 -3.98 6.17
C GLY A 210 3.07 -2.95 5.06
N SER A 211 3.70 -1.81 5.22
CA SER A 211 3.64 -0.73 4.23
C SER A 211 4.32 -1.09 2.90
N MET A 212 5.43 -1.83 2.91
CA MET A 212 6.08 -2.34 1.70
C MET A 212 5.26 -3.42 1.01
N LEU A 213 4.64 -4.33 1.77
CA LEU A 213 3.67 -5.31 1.25
C LEU A 213 2.51 -4.60 0.54
N LEU A 214 1.88 -3.64 1.21
CA LEU A 214 0.72 -2.91 0.71
C LEU A 214 1.07 -2.02 -0.49
N GLY A 215 2.23 -1.35 -0.47
CA GLY A 215 2.73 -0.57 -1.59
C GLY A 215 2.96 -1.42 -2.85
N THR A 216 3.50 -2.63 -2.67
CA THR A 216 3.67 -3.60 -3.77
C THR A 216 2.33 -4.04 -4.34
N LEU A 217 1.35 -4.30 -3.49
CA LEU A 217 0.02 -4.66 -3.94
C LEU A 217 -0.64 -3.52 -4.72
N ILE A 218 -0.56 -2.28 -4.21
CA ILE A 218 -1.09 -1.12 -4.95
C ILE A 218 -0.43 -1.00 -6.31
N MET A 219 0.88 -1.22 -6.40
CA MET A 219 1.56 -1.22 -7.71
C MET A 219 1.02 -2.31 -8.63
N ILE A 220 0.75 -3.53 -8.13
CA ILE A 220 0.13 -4.61 -8.92
C ILE A 220 -1.26 -4.18 -9.43
N TYR A 221 -2.08 -3.54 -8.59
CA TYR A 221 -3.37 -2.98 -9.01
C TYR A 221 -3.22 -1.92 -10.10
N LEU A 222 -2.25 -1.01 -9.98
CA LEU A 222 -1.99 0.01 -11.01
C LEU A 222 -1.51 -0.61 -12.32
N LEU A 223 -0.65 -1.63 -12.26
CA LEU A 223 -0.22 -2.38 -13.45
C LEU A 223 -1.37 -3.13 -14.10
N ASN A 224 -2.32 -3.64 -13.33
CA ASN A 224 -3.55 -4.22 -13.86
C ASN A 224 -4.42 -3.16 -14.57
N VAL A 225 -4.57 -1.96 -13.99
CA VAL A 225 -5.29 -0.83 -14.63
C VAL A 225 -4.66 -0.45 -15.97
N LEU A 226 -3.33 -0.36 -16.01
CA LEU A 226 -2.56 -0.02 -17.22
C LEU A 226 -2.47 -1.18 -18.22
N GLY A 227 -2.87 -2.38 -17.80
CA GLY A 227 -2.90 -3.56 -18.64
C GLY A 227 -4.03 -3.54 -19.69
N PRO A 228 -4.00 -4.52 -20.63
CA PRO A 228 -4.94 -4.56 -21.73
C PRO A 228 -6.38 -4.92 -21.32
N TYR A 229 -6.54 -5.68 -20.24
CA TYR A 229 -7.82 -6.25 -19.84
C TYR A 229 -8.66 -5.36 -18.93
N TYR A 230 -8.06 -4.36 -18.29
CA TYR A 230 -8.82 -3.41 -17.48
C TYR A 230 -9.51 -2.40 -18.40
N THR A 231 -10.80 -2.18 -18.18
CA THR A 231 -11.58 -1.16 -18.87
C THR A 231 -12.37 -0.36 -17.85
N LEU A 232 -12.33 0.96 -17.97
CA LEU A 232 -13.19 1.85 -17.19
C LEU A 232 -14.64 1.72 -17.66
N LYS A 233 -15.60 2.02 -16.79
CA LYS A 233 -17.00 2.11 -17.14
C LYS A 233 -17.19 3.13 -18.27
N PRO A 234 -18.12 2.88 -19.24
CA PRO A 234 -18.26 3.70 -20.43
C PRO A 234 -18.59 5.17 -20.16
N GLU A 235 -19.13 5.47 -18.98
CA GLU A 235 -19.49 6.83 -18.56
C GLU A 235 -18.26 7.72 -18.30
N TYR A 236 -17.07 7.12 -18.16
CA TYR A 236 -15.82 7.82 -17.81
C TYR A 236 -14.80 7.72 -18.94
N SER A 237 -14.35 8.87 -19.47
CA SER A 237 -13.43 8.92 -20.60
C SER A 237 -12.00 9.27 -20.23
N ILE A 238 -11.64 9.19 -18.95
CA ILE A 238 -10.30 9.51 -18.46
C ILE A 238 -9.25 8.52 -19.01
N ASN A 239 -8.08 9.04 -19.35
CA ASN A 239 -6.92 8.22 -19.70
C ASN A 239 -6.49 7.33 -18.51
N LYS A 240 -6.17 6.03 -18.77
CA LYS A 240 -5.79 5.06 -17.71
C LYS A 240 -4.59 5.48 -16.90
N VAL A 241 -3.59 6.17 -17.49
CA VAL A 241 -2.42 6.66 -16.75
C VAL A 241 -2.83 7.77 -15.79
N LEU A 242 -3.67 8.72 -16.26
CA LEU A 242 -4.21 9.79 -15.40
C LEU A 242 -5.09 9.21 -14.30
N PHE A 243 -5.93 8.23 -14.59
CA PHE A 243 -6.71 7.52 -13.58
C PHE A 243 -5.82 6.85 -12.54
N SER A 244 -4.75 6.15 -12.97
CA SER A 244 -3.79 5.51 -12.07
C SER A 244 -3.09 6.52 -11.15
N ILE A 245 -2.72 7.69 -11.65
CA ILE A 245 -2.15 8.77 -10.84
C ILE A 245 -3.20 9.32 -9.87
N LEU A 246 -4.42 9.50 -10.32
CA LEU A 246 -5.51 10.08 -9.54
C LEU A 246 -5.87 9.21 -8.32
N VAL A 247 -5.92 7.89 -8.47
CA VAL A 247 -6.31 7.00 -7.36
C VAL A 247 -5.27 6.91 -6.24
N ILE A 248 -4.00 7.30 -6.50
CA ILE A 248 -2.93 7.38 -5.50
C ILE A 248 -2.40 8.82 -5.36
N LEU A 249 -3.26 9.81 -5.63
CA LEU A 249 -2.84 11.22 -5.71
C LEU A 249 -2.20 11.71 -4.41
N TYR A 250 -2.85 11.44 -3.27
CA TYR A 250 -2.37 11.91 -1.98
C TYR A 250 -0.95 11.37 -1.65
N PRO A 251 -0.68 10.05 -1.69
CA PRO A 251 0.66 9.53 -1.47
C PRO A 251 1.73 10.13 -2.40
N LEU A 252 1.40 10.31 -3.69
CA LEU A 252 2.33 10.88 -4.67
C LEU A 252 2.63 12.35 -4.39
N VAL A 253 1.60 13.15 -4.11
CA VAL A 253 1.75 14.59 -3.82
C VAL A 253 2.58 14.79 -2.56
N ASP A 254 2.33 14.01 -1.50
CA ASP A 254 3.07 14.09 -0.25
C ASP A 254 4.55 13.71 -0.44
N LEU A 255 4.83 12.62 -1.15
CA LEU A 255 6.19 12.19 -1.48
C LEU A 255 6.94 13.26 -2.28
N LEU A 256 6.36 13.75 -3.39
CA LEU A 256 6.99 14.74 -4.26
C LEU A 256 7.25 16.03 -3.50
N ARG A 257 6.27 16.51 -2.74
CA ARG A 257 6.40 17.72 -1.93
C ARG A 257 7.58 17.64 -0.96
N VAL A 258 7.68 16.54 -0.20
CA VAL A 258 8.77 16.36 0.76
C VAL A 258 10.11 16.21 0.06
N PHE A 259 10.16 15.48 -1.07
CA PHE A 259 11.36 15.37 -1.89
C PHE A 259 11.87 16.75 -2.32
N PHE A 260 11.01 17.62 -2.90
CA PHE A 260 11.41 18.96 -3.32
C PHE A 260 11.86 19.84 -2.16
N ILE A 261 11.21 19.77 -1.00
CA ILE A 261 11.63 20.52 0.21
C ILE A 261 13.03 20.10 0.64
N ARG A 262 13.33 18.79 0.67
CA ARG A 262 14.63 18.25 1.07
C ARG A 262 15.73 18.68 0.10
N VAL A 263 15.49 18.57 -1.23
CA VAL A 263 16.43 19.01 -2.26
C VAL A 263 16.69 20.52 -2.15
N LYS A 264 15.64 21.34 -1.97
CA LYS A 264 15.79 22.79 -1.78
C LYS A 264 16.64 23.13 -0.54
N ASN A 265 16.48 22.37 0.53
CA ASN A 265 17.23 22.55 1.77
C ASN A 265 18.61 21.88 1.75
N LYS A 266 19.06 21.32 0.61
CA LYS A 266 20.31 20.59 0.45
C LYS A 266 20.47 19.43 1.45
N THR A 267 19.38 18.80 1.85
CA THR A 267 19.36 17.60 2.69
C THR A 267 19.09 16.38 1.83
N SER A 268 19.54 15.20 2.31
CA SER A 268 19.26 13.95 1.59
C SER A 268 17.76 13.71 1.45
N PRO A 269 17.25 13.40 0.25
CA PRO A 269 15.84 13.04 0.04
C PRO A 269 15.37 11.84 0.87
N PHE A 270 16.30 11.02 1.34
CA PHE A 270 16.02 9.79 2.10
C PHE A 270 16.06 9.97 3.62
N ASN A 271 16.44 11.16 4.12
CA ASN A 271 16.45 11.41 5.55
C ASN A 271 15.01 11.56 6.07
N PRO A 272 14.63 10.80 7.13
CA PRO A 272 13.29 10.93 7.73
C PRO A 272 13.12 12.31 8.36
N ASP A 273 11.94 12.93 8.15
CA ASP A 273 11.56 14.20 8.77
C ASP A 273 10.05 14.24 9.10
N GLN A 274 9.56 15.35 9.64
CA GLN A 274 8.16 15.58 9.97
C GLN A 274 7.48 16.58 9.01
N ASN A 275 7.97 16.71 7.79
CA ASN A 275 7.44 17.65 6.81
C ASN A 275 6.26 17.09 6.00
N HIS A 276 5.90 15.83 6.18
CA HIS A 276 4.76 15.22 5.50
C HIS A 276 3.44 15.93 5.82
N LEU A 277 2.52 15.97 4.86
CA LEU A 277 1.22 16.66 5.00
C LEU A 277 0.42 16.17 6.20
N HIS A 278 0.40 14.85 6.44
CA HIS A 278 -0.29 14.28 7.59
C HIS A 278 0.28 14.77 8.92
N HIS A 279 1.58 14.98 9.05
CA HIS A 279 2.18 15.57 10.26
C HIS A 279 1.79 17.04 10.44
N LEU A 280 1.68 17.80 9.35
CA LEU A 280 1.21 19.20 9.39
C LEU A 280 -0.26 19.26 9.80
N LEU A 281 -1.09 18.37 9.26
CA LEU A 281 -2.51 18.30 9.62
C LEU A 281 -2.72 17.89 11.07
N ILE A 282 -1.94 16.96 11.62
CA ILE A 282 -2.03 16.63 13.05
C ILE A 282 -1.69 17.83 13.94
N LYS A 283 -0.71 18.66 13.56
CA LYS A 283 -0.39 19.86 14.33
C LYS A 283 -1.58 20.84 14.43
N ILE A 284 -2.44 20.86 13.40
CA ILE A 284 -3.63 21.71 13.34
C ILE A 284 -4.81 21.01 14.03
N SER A 285 -5.14 19.78 13.64
CA SER A 285 -6.32 19.04 14.10
C SER A 285 -6.18 18.44 15.49
N LYS A 286 -4.94 18.23 15.96
CA LYS A 286 -4.55 17.53 17.21
C LYS A 286 -5.11 16.11 17.33
N SER A 287 -5.53 15.50 16.20
CA SER A 287 -6.18 14.18 16.16
C SER A 287 -5.76 13.41 14.90
N HIS A 288 -5.30 12.16 15.06
CA HIS A 288 -5.01 11.26 13.95
C HIS A 288 -6.27 10.98 13.12
N ILE A 289 -7.40 10.69 13.78
CA ILE A 289 -8.68 10.38 13.14
C ILE A 289 -9.16 11.57 12.29
N THR A 290 -9.15 12.78 12.86
CA THR A 290 -9.59 13.99 12.14
C THR A 290 -8.71 14.26 10.92
N SER A 291 -7.38 14.12 11.05
CA SER A 291 -6.45 14.29 9.93
C SER A 291 -6.71 13.26 8.84
N LEU A 292 -6.93 12.01 9.21
CA LEU A 292 -7.26 10.93 8.28
C LEU A 292 -8.55 11.23 7.50
N PHE A 293 -9.62 11.64 8.18
CA PHE A 293 -10.88 12.00 7.52
C PHE A 293 -10.75 13.18 6.57
N ILE A 294 -9.98 14.21 6.94
CA ILE A 294 -9.74 15.36 6.07
C ILE A 294 -9.01 14.92 4.80
N ILE A 295 -7.95 14.12 4.92
CA ILE A 295 -7.18 13.62 3.78
C ILE A 295 -8.08 12.78 2.87
N LEU A 296 -8.78 11.80 3.43
CA LEU A 296 -9.66 10.91 2.68
C LEU A 296 -10.76 11.67 1.94
N LEU A 297 -11.41 12.63 2.63
CA LEU A 297 -12.47 13.43 2.04
C LEU A 297 -11.96 14.28 0.88
N LEU A 298 -10.83 14.97 1.05
CA LEU A 298 -10.25 15.80 0.00
C LEU A 298 -9.81 14.95 -1.20
N ASP A 299 -9.18 13.82 -0.96
CA ASP A 299 -8.71 12.93 -2.02
C ASP A 299 -9.90 12.35 -2.81
N LEU A 300 -10.94 11.85 -2.15
CA LEU A 300 -12.17 11.40 -2.81
C LEU A 300 -12.87 12.52 -3.56
N LEU A 301 -12.96 13.74 -3.01
CA LEU A 301 -13.55 14.88 -3.70
C LEU A 301 -12.80 15.19 -5.01
N ILE A 302 -11.48 15.16 -4.99
CA ILE A 302 -10.67 15.38 -6.20
C ILE A 302 -10.93 14.25 -7.21
N ILE A 303 -10.88 13.00 -6.77
CA ILE A 303 -11.12 11.82 -7.64
C ILE A 303 -12.49 11.95 -8.34
N PHE A 304 -13.56 12.13 -7.56
CA PHE A 304 -14.91 12.20 -8.15
C PHE A 304 -15.11 13.44 -9.00
N THR A 305 -14.55 14.59 -8.60
CA THR A 305 -14.67 15.82 -9.40
C THR A 305 -13.99 15.66 -10.77
N VAL A 306 -12.77 15.12 -10.79
CA VAL A 306 -12.07 14.89 -12.08
C VAL A 306 -12.82 13.89 -12.93
N LEU A 307 -13.30 12.77 -12.36
CA LEU A 307 -14.02 11.73 -13.11
C LEU A 307 -15.39 12.17 -13.63
N VAL A 308 -16.05 13.12 -12.97
CA VAL A 308 -17.32 13.69 -13.47
C VAL A 308 -17.12 14.70 -14.59
N ILE A 309 -15.95 15.38 -14.60
CA ILE A 309 -15.64 16.40 -15.64
C ILE A 309 -15.06 15.74 -16.91
N THR A 310 -14.46 14.55 -16.81
CA THR A 310 -13.87 13.80 -17.93
C THR A 310 -14.85 12.81 -18.52
#